data_760a2d6a0ab7c33be769947663423d89
#
_entry.id   760a2d6a0ab7c33be769947663423d89
#
_cell.length_a   1.000
_cell.length_b   1.000
_cell.length_c   1.000
_cell.angle_alpha   90.00
_cell.angle_beta   90.00
_cell.angle_gamma   90.00
#
_symmetry.space_group_name_H-M   'P 1'
#
loop_
_entity.id
_entity.type
_entity.pdbx_description
1 polymer ?
#
loop_
_entity_poly.entity_id
_entity_poly.type
_entity_poly.pdbx_seq_one_letter_code
_entity_poly.pdbx_strand_id
1 'polypeptide(L)'
;RAERFDIIINNVHAYLTGYFHDLDQTIAGLQPLVSQPCENIDSGLTAHAAFSPNVRAFLLVKNGIAFCSSATGAMNTPFNQLIPQLDITQAVDMAILPGTPMMPNKPAIMIWHRNPSFTDSGVFTSLNINLAPYLLYTARQDDFNGIAIVVGDNAISTFSSRIIDASALPHSHWRQATLE
;
A
#
# COMPACT_ATOMS: atom_id res chain seq x y z
N ARG A 1 27.96 8.50 11.45
CA ARG A 1 26.64 9.06 11.08
C ARG A 1 26.14 8.52 9.75
N ALA A 2 26.98 8.50 8.73
CA ALA A 2 26.65 7.90 7.44
C ALA A 2 26.36 6.39 7.57
N GLU A 3 27.15 5.67 8.36
CA GLU A 3 26.93 4.24 8.64
C GLU A 3 25.57 3.97 9.25
N ARG A 4 25.08 4.86 10.11
CA ARG A 4 23.79 4.72 10.77
C ARG A 4 22.64 4.83 9.76
N PHE A 5 22.71 5.79 8.83
CA PHE A 5 21.72 5.91 7.78
C PHE A 5 21.74 4.70 6.84
N ASP A 6 22.92 4.17 6.52
CA ASP A 6 23.04 2.99 5.68
C ASP A 6 22.42 1.76 6.34
N ILE A 7 22.59 1.59 7.65
CA ILE A 7 21.94 0.50 8.40
C ILE A 7 20.43 0.65 8.36
N ILE A 8 19.90 1.85 8.61
CA ILE A 8 18.46 2.11 8.59
C ILE A 8 17.89 1.82 7.21
N ILE A 9 18.47 2.38 6.16
CA ILE A 9 17.94 2.21 4.81
C ILE A 9 17.99 0.76 4.39
N ASN A 10 19.04 0.03 4.73
CA ASN A 10 19.17 -1.39 4.40
C ASN A 10 18.12 -2.22 5.14
N ASN A 11 17.86 -1.92 6.41
CA ASN A 11 16.85 -2.62 7.20
C ASN A 11 15.44 -2.33 6.69
N VAL A 12 15.11 -1.08 6.37
CA VAL A 12 13.82 -0.71 5.81
C VAL A 12 13.64 -1.33 4.43
N HIS A 13 14.65 -1.27 3.58
CA HIS A 13 14.61 -1.87 2.24
C HIS A 13 14.37 -3.37 2.32
N ALA A 14 15.10 -4.09 3.19
CA ALA A 14 14.92 -5.52 3.37
C ALA A 14 13.52 -5.87 3.89
N TYR A 15 13.02 -5.09 4.86
CA TYR A 15 11.66 -5.26 5.38
C TYR A 15 10.62 -5.08 4.29
N LEU A 16 10.68 -3.98 3.54
CA LEU A 16 9.70 -3.69 2.50
C LEU A 16 9.77 -4.67 1.34
N THR A 17 10.97 -5.08 0.94
CA THR A 17 11.16 -6.10 -0.11
C THR A 17 10.49 -7.41 0.29
N GLY A 18 10.73 -7.89 1.50
CA GLY A 18 10.10 -9.10 2.02
C GLY A 18 8.59 -8.94 2.17
N TYR A 19 8.15 -7.79 2.68
CA TYR A 19 6.74 -7.49 2.86
C TYR A 19 5.98 -7.50 1.53
N PHE A 20 6.48 -6.80 0.51
CA PHE A 20 5.81 -6.76 -0.79
C PHE A 20 5.87 -8.11 -1.51
N HIS A 21 6.94 -8.88 -1.33
CA HIS A 21 7.00 -10.23 -1.87
C HIS A 21 5.88 -11.11 -1.28
N ASP A 22 5.71 -11.10 0.03
CA ASP A 22 4.67 -11.86 0.72
C ASP A 22 3.27 -11.36 0.34
N LEU A 23 3.09 -10.05 0.22
CA LEU A 23 1.84 -9.45 -0.22
C LEU A 23 1.50 -9.88 -1.65
N ASP A 24 2.45 -9.88 -2.56
CA ASP A 24 2.24 -10.33 -3.94
C ASP A 24 1.77 -11.78 -3.99
N GLN A 25 2.31 -12.64 -3.16
CA GLN A 25 1.87 -14.04 -3.05
C GLN A 25 0.44 -14.13 -2.52
N THR A 26 0.10 -13.36 -1.50
CA THR A 26 -1.25 -13.30 -0.96
C THR A 26 -2.23 -12.83 -2.03
N ILE A 27 -1.90 -11.78 -2.74
CA ILE A 27 -2.75 -11.22 -3.81
C ILE A 27 -2.92 -12.23 -4.95
N ALA A 28 -1.86 -12.94 -5.34
CA ALA A 28 -1.95 -14.00 -6.35
C ALA A 28 -2.95 -15.08 -5.94
N GLY A 29 -2.98 -15.42 -4.66
CA GLY A 29 -3.97 -16.36 -4.11
C GLY A 29 -5.40 -15.82 -4.09
N LEU A 30 -5.59 -14.50 -4.09
CA LEU A 30 -6.91 -13.87 -4.14
C LEU A 30 -7.44 -13.71 -5.57
N GLN A 31 -6.58 -13.72 -6.59
CA GLN A 31 -7.02 -13.51 -7.98
C GLN A 31 -8.12 -14.46 -8.45
N PRO A 32 -8.12 -15.77 -8.13
CA PRO A 32 -9.21 -16.66 -8.53
C PRO A 32 -10.57 -16.28 -7.94
N LEU A 33 -10.60 -15.55 -6.84
CA LEU A 33 -11.85 -15.15 -6.18
C LEU A 33 -12.63 -14.09 -6.97
N VAL A 34 -11.99 -13.42 -7.91
CA VAL A 34 -12.64 -12.41 -8.76
C VAL A 34 -13.78 -12.99 -9.58
N SER A 35 -13.76 -14.30 -9.89
CA SER A 35 -14.80 -14.96 -10.64
C SER A 35 -15.94 -15.52 -9.79
N GLN A 36 -15.91 -15.33 -8.47
CA GLN A 36 -16.91 -15.89 -7.55
C GLN A 36 -17.80 -14.80 -6.97
N PRO A 37 -19.05 -15.15 -6.57
CA PRO A 37 -19.92 -14.21 -5.87
C PRO A 37 -19.34 -13.80 -4.52
N CYS A 38 -19.51 -12.54 -4.13
CA CYS A 38 -18.96 -12.01 -2.88
C CYS A 38 -19.47 -12.79 -1.66
N GLU A 39 -20.73 -13.17 -1.65
CA GLU A 39 -21.35 -13.89 -0.54
C GLU A 39 -20.67 -15.21 -0.20
N ASN A 40 -19.98 -15.82 -1.19
CA ASN A 40 -19.27 -17.08 -0.99
C ASN A 40 -17.84 -16.90 -0.48
N ILE A 41 -17.29 -15.68 -0.59
CA ILE A 41 -15.87 -15.44 -0.38
C ILE A 41 -15.58 -14.29 0.59
N ASP A 42 -16.57 -13.51 0.99
CA ASP A 42 -16.36 -12.30 1.81
C ASP A 42 -15.72 -12.60 3.16
N SER A 43 -16.13 -13.68 3.82
CA SER A 43 -15.54 -14.08 5.11
C SER A 43 -14.08 -14.48 4.96
N GLY A 44 -13.75 -15.20 3.89
CA GLY A 44 -12.35 -15.56 3.57
C GLY A 44 -11.52 -14.34 3.24
N LEU A 45 -12.08 -13.40 2.49
CA LEU A 45 -11.41 -12.15 2.16
C LEU A 45 -11.12 -11.31 3.41
N THR A 46 -12.10 -11.22 4.32
CA THR A 46 -11.92 -10.55 5.61
C THR A 46 -10.84 -11.22 6.45
N ALA A 47 -10.78 -12.55 6.47
CA ALA A 47 -9.74 -13.29 7.17
C ALA A 47 -8.35 -13.01 6.58
N HIS A 48 -8.22 -12.99 5.26
CA HIS A 48 -6.94 -12.65 4.61
C HIS A 48 -6.47 -11.24 4.99
N ALA A 49 -7.37 -10.27 5.02
CA ALA A 49 -7.03 -8.91 5.45
C ALA A 49 -6.60 -8.88 6.92
N ALA A 50 -7.31 -9.59 7.78
CA ALA A 50 -7.01 -9.64 9.22
C ALA A 50 -5.63 -10.25 9.51
N PHE A 51 -5.21 -11.23 8.71
CA PHE A 51 -3.92 -11.91 8.89
C PHE A 51 -2.79 -11.32 8.02
N SER A 52 -3.08 -10.30 7.22
CA SER A 52 -2.07 -9.61 6.41
C SER A 52 -1.63 -8.34 7.10
N PRO A 53 -0.37 -8.24 7.56
CA PRO A 53 0.10 -7.05 8.26
C PRO A 53 -0.05 -5.79 7.39
N ASN A 54 -0.46 -4.70 8.04
CA ASN A 54 -0.59 -3.37 7.43
C ASN A 54 -1.65 -3.24 6.32
N VAL A 55 -2.40 -4.29 6.04
CA VAL A 55 -3.51 -4.21 5.07
C VAL A 55 -4.74 -3.62 5.77
N ARG A 56 -5.27 -2.53 5.19
CA ARG A 56 -6.57 -1.97 5.63
C ARG A 56 -7.72 -2.73 5.01
N ALA A 57 -7.63 -2.98 3.70
CA ALA A 57 -8.66 -3.70 2.96
C ALA A 57 -8.12 -4.29 1.67
N PHE A 58 -8.74 -5.40 1.26
CA PHE A 58 -8.70 -5.90 -0.11
C PHE A 58 -10.05 -5.63 -0.76
N LEU A 59 -10.03 -5.17 -2.01
CA LEU A 59 -11.21 -5.07 -2.85
C LEU A 59 -11.03 -5.94 -4.07
N LEU A 60 -12.05 -6.71 -4.41
CA LEU A 60 -12.09 -7.48 -5.64
C LEU A 60 -12.86 -6.69 -6.69
N VAL A 61 -12.28 -6.60 -7.89
CA VAL A 61 -12.82 -5.84 -9.01
C VAL A 61 -13.06 -6.78 -10.17
N LYS A 62 -14.24 -6.71 -10.77
CA LYS A 62 -14.60 -7.47 -11.98
C LYS A 62 -15.27 -6.53 -12.96
N ASN A 63 -14.78 -6.55 -14.21
CA ASN A 63 -15.30 -5.68 -15.27
C ASN A 63 -15.38 -4.21 -14.87
N GLY A 64 -14.36 -3.72 -14.16
CA GLY A 64 -14.29 -2.34 -13.69
C GLY A 64 -15.14 -2.03 -12.46
N ILE A 65 -15.85 -3.01 -11.90
CA ILE A 65 -16.74 -2.83 -10.74
C ILE A 65 -16.12 -3.49 -9.52
N ALA A 66 -15.92 -2.70 -8.46
CA ALA A 66 -15.60 -3.24 -7.14
C ALA A 66 -16.85 -3.92 -6.57
N PHE A 67 -16.77 -5.23 -6.37
CA PHE A 67 -17.96 -6.01 -5.98
C PHE A 67 -17.84 -6.67 -4.61
N CYS A 68 -16.66 -6.74 -4.03
CA CYS A 68 -16.45 -7.40 -2.75
C CYS A 68 -15.31 -6.75 -1.99
N SER A 69 -15.57 -6.38 -0.74
CA SER A 69 -14.59 -5.74 0.15
C SER A 69 -14.38 -6.60 1.39
N SER A 70 -13.11 -6.73 1.81
CA SER A 70 -12.80 -7.37 3.08
C SER A 70 -13.30 -6.57 4.28
N ALA A 71 -13.55 -5.28 4.12
CA ALA A 71 -14.00 -4.40 5.21
C ALA A 71 -15.53 -4.31 5.30
N THR A 72 -16.22 -4.27 4.17
CA THR A 72 -17.66 -3.98 4.12
C THR A 72 -18.51 -5.07 3.46
N GLY A 73 -17.89 -6.09 2.89
CA GLY A 73 -18.59 -7.17 2.19
C GLY A 73 -18.99 -6.78 0.77
N ALA A 74 -20.18 -7.23 0.36
CA ALA A 74 -20.68 -6.99 -1.00
C ALA A 74 -20.83 -5.49 -1.29
N MET A 75 -20.42 -5.10 -2.47
CA MET A 75 -20.54 -3.74 -2.97
C MET A 75 -20.75 -3.76 -4.49
N ASN A 76 -21.07 -2.63 -5.06
CA ASN A 76 -21.30 -2.50 -6.50
C ASN A 76 -20.96 -1.05 -6.90
N THR A 77 -19.68 -0.74 -6.99
CA THR A 77 -19.23 0.61 -7.26
C THR A 77 -18.18 0.58 -8.37
N PRO A 78 -18.30 1.40 -9.40
CA PRO A 78 -17.24 1.53 -10.40
C PRO A 78 -15.91 1.89 -9.74
N PHE A 79 -14.88 1.11 -10.03
CA PHE A 79 -13.59 1.29 -9.37
C PHE A 79 -12.95 2.63 -9.69
N ASN A 80 -13.11 3.13 -10.92
CA ASN A 80 -12.59 4.43 -11.31
C ASN A 80 -13.23 5.61 -10.56
N GLN A 81 -14.43 5.42 -10.00
CA GLN A 81 -15.05 6.40 -9.12
C GLN A 81 -14.50 6.35 -7.70
N LEU A 82 -14.10 5.15 -7.24
CA LEU A 82 -13.49 4.99 -5.93
C LEU A 82 -12.05 5.49 -5.89
N ILE A 83 -11.24 5.03 -6.82
CA ILE A 83 -9.81 5.32 -6.87
C ILE A 83 -9.44 5.74 -8.30
N PRO A 84 -9.77 6.96 -8.70
CA PRO A 84 -9.46 7.43 -10.05
C PRO A 84 -7.95 7.56 -10.32
N GLN A 85 -7.13 7.55 -9.28
CA GLN A 85 -5.69 7.66 -9.37
C GLN A 85 -5.00 6.40 -9.90
N LEU A 86 -5.69 5.25 -9.86
CA LEU A 86 -5.12 3.99 -10.32
C LEU A 86 -5.59 3.64 -11.73
N ASP A 87 -4.66 3.19 -12.55
CA ASP A 87 -4.91 2.71 -13.91
C ASP A 87 -5.04 1.19 -13.90
N ILE A 88 -6.26 0.69 -14.03
CA ILE A 88 -6.54 -0.74 -13.99
C ILE A 88 -6.09 -1.49 -15.24
N THR A 89 -5.68 -0.79 -16.30
CA THR A 89 -5.11 -1.43 -17.49
C THR A 89 -3.66 -1.86 -17.28
N GLN A 90 -2.99 -1.30 -16.28
CA GLN A 90 -1.63 -1.69 -15.92
C GLN A 90 -1.63 -3.02 -15.17
N ALA A 91 -0.56 -3.81 -15.32
CA ALA A 91 -0.39 -5.05 -14.56
C ALA A 91 -0.32 -4.77 -13.06
N VAL A 92 0.41 -3.73 -12.67
CA VAL A 92 0.51 -3.22 -11.30
C VAL A 92 0.52 -1.70 -11.38
N ASP A 93 -0.22 -1.06 -10.50
CA ASP A 93 -0.17 0.39 -10.36
C ASP A 93 -0.24 0.76 -8.88
N MET A 94 0.39 1.85 -8.50
CA MET A 94 0.48 2.31 -7.11
C MET A 94 0.21 3.81 -7.03
N ALA A 95 -0.40 4.21 -5.92
CA ALA A 95 -0.60 5.61 -5.57
C ALA A 95 -0.60 5.78 -4.05
N ILE A 96 -0.31 6.99 -3.60
CA ILE A 96 -0.49 7.38 -2.20
C ILE A 96 -1.70 8.30 -2.15
N LEU A 97 -2.66 7.96 -1.28
CA LEU A 97 -3.87 8.75 -1.07
C LEU A 97 -3.92 9.29 0.37
N PRO A 98 -4.56 10.46 0.57
CA PRO A 98 -4.66 11.07 1.91
C PRO A 98 -5.45 10.25 2.90
N GLY A 99 -6.29 9.34 2.42
CA GLY A 99 -7.08 8.47 3.27
C GLY A 99 -7.98 7.54 2.47
N THR A 100 -8.72 6.72 3.21
CA THR A 100 -9.76 5.84 2.68
C THR A 100 -11.11 6.28 3.23
N PRO A 101 -12.24 5.81 2.67
CA PRO A 101 -13.57 6.16 3.23
C PRO A 101 -13.70 5.86 4.72
N MET A 102 -13.08 4.79 5.22
CA MET A 102 -13.13 4.44 6.64
C MET A 102 -12.08 5.14 7.49
N MET A 103 -11.00 5.64 6.88
CA MET A 103 -9.90 6.33 7.55
C MET A 103 -9.48 7.56 6.75
N PRO A 104 -10.33 8.59 6.67
CA PRO A 104 -10.15 9.69 5.72
C PRO A 104 -8.92 10.57 6.01
N ASN A 105 -8.41 10.54 7.25
CA ASN A 105 -7.30 11.39 7.67
C ASN A 105 -5.97 10.62 7.80
N LYS A 106 -5.94 9.35 7.41
CA LYS A 106 -4.71 8.54 7.46
C LYS A 106 -4.25 8.21 6.04
N PRO A 107 -3.09 8.71 5.62
CA PRO A 107 -2.52 8.36 4.33
C PRO A 107 -2.38 6.86 4.16
N ALA A 108 -2.58 6.40 2.93
CA ALA A 108 -2.50 4.99 2.60
C ALA A 108 -1.79 4.80 1.26
N ILE A 109 -1.09 3.68 1.15
CA ILE A 109 -0.54 3.21 -0.11
C ILE A 109 -1.60 2.34 -0.76
N MET A 110 -1.94 2.66 -2.00
CA MET A 110 -2.93 1.96 -2.80
C MET A 110 -2.22 1.18 -3.89
N ILE A 111 -2.53 -0.10 -4.03
CA ILE A 111 -1.91 -0.97 -5.02
C ILE A 111 -2.97 -1.68 -5.81
N TRP A 112 -2.82 -1.65 -7.13
CA TRP A 112 -3.63 -2.41 -8.07
C TRP A 112 -2.81 -3.57 -8.63
N HIS A 113 -3.40 -4.78 -8.62
CA HIS A 113 -2.86 -5.96 -9.31
C HIS A 113 -3.93 -6.47 -10.26
N ARG A 114 -3.66 -6.36 -11.56
CA ARG A 114 -4.57 -6.83 -12.60
C ARG A 114 -4.67 -8.36 -12.58
N ASN A 115 -5.88 -8.88 -12.81
CA ASN A 115 -6.09 -10.31 -12.98
C ASN A 115 -5.43 -10.78 -14.29
N PRO A 116 -4.69 -11.90 -14.24
CA PRO A 116 -4.02 -12.40 -15.46
C PRO A 116 -4.98 -12.96 -16.51
N SER A 117 -6.22 -13.29 -16.14
CA SER A 117 -7.18 -13.97 -17.02
C SER A 117 -8.35 -13.09 -17.45
N PHE A 118 -8.73 -12.09 -16.67
CA PHE A 118 -9.89 -11.24 -16.94
C PHE A 118 -9.49 -9.78 -17.09
N THR A 119 -9.90 -9.15 -18.18
CA THR A 119 -9.67 -7.72 -18.40
C THR A 119 -10.48 -6.88 -17.41
N ASP A 120 -9.95 -5.71 -17.06
CA ASP A 120 -10.59 -4.74 -16.15
C ASP A 120 -10.96 -5.36 -14.80
N SER A 121 -10.24 -6.39 -14.40
CA SER A 121 -10.50 -7.16 -13.18
C SER A 121 -9.20 -7.36 -12.42
N GLY A 122 -9.30 -7.54 -11.12
CA GLY A 122 -8.13 -7.76 -10.27
C GLY A 122 -8.39 -7.50 -8.81
N VAL A 123 -7.29 -7.29 -8.08
CA VAL A 123 -7.28 -7.08 -6.63
C VAL A 123 -6.70 -5.70 -6.34
N PHE A 124 -7.45 -4.91 -5.60
CA PHE A 124 -7.01 -3.66 -5.03
C PHE A 124 -6.66 -3.86 -3.56
N THR A 125 -5.54 -3.27 -3.13
CA THR A 125 -5.07 -3.35 -1.75
C THR A 125 -4.80 -1.94 -1.22
N SER A 126 -5.30 -1.65 -0.02
CA SER A 126 -4.91 -0.44 0.71
C SER A 126 -4.05 -0.81 1.91
N LEU A 127 -2.93 -0.12 2.05
CA LEU A 127 -1.90 -0.40 3.04
C LEU A 127 -1.67 0.81 3.95
N ASN A 128 -1.36 0.50 5.21
CA ASN A 128 -0.91 1.47 6.20
C ASN A 128 0.43 1.02 6.78
N ILE A 129 1.52 1.38 6.12
CA ILE A 129 2.86 0.97 6.55
C ILE A 129 3.36 1.90 7.63
N ASN A 130 3.78 1.34 8.75
CA ASN A 130 4.36 2.07 9.87
C ASN A 130 5.87 1.93 9.87
N LEU A 131 6.57 3.03 9.62
CA LEU A 131 8.03 3.08 9.63
C LEU A 131 8.61 3.59 10.96
N ALA A 132 7.77 4.05 11.87
CA ALA A 132 8.21 4.63 13.14
C ALA A 132 9.15 3.71 13.94
N PRO A 133 8.93 2.38 14.02
CA PRO A 133 9.83 1.49 14.76
C PRO A 133 11.29 1.55 14.30
N TYR A 134 11.55 1.86 13.04
CA TYR A 134 12.91 1.95 12.50
C TYR A 134 13.67 3.18 12.97
N LEU A 135 12.96 4.18 13.49
CA LEU A 135 13.55 5.39 14.04
C LEU A 135 13.97 5.23 15.50
N LEU A 136 13.42 4.26 16.23
CA LEU A 136 13.69 4.06 17.65
C LEU A 136 15.17 3.74 17.92
N TYR A 137 15.86 3.10 16.98
CA TYR A 137 17.27 2.78 17.11
C TYR A 137 18.19 3.98 16.90
N THR A 138 17.65 5.09 16.39
CA THR A 138 18.41 6.26 15.99
C THR A 138 17.98 7.54 16.70
N ALA A 139 16.88 7.50 17.45
CA ALA A 139 16.35 8.64 18.17
C ALA A 139 17.27 8.97 19.36
N ARG A 140 18.43 9.54 19.07
CA ARG A 140 19.25 10.22 20.04
C ARG A 140 19.20 11.71 19.76
N GLN A 141 18.39 12.35 20.55
CA GLN A 141 18.43 13.72 21.00
C GLN A 141 18.46 14.85 19.95
N ASP A 142 19.40 14.90 19.05
CA ASP A 142 19.58 16.06 18.16
C ASP A 142 19.56 15.74 16.69
N ASP A 143 19.35 14.46 16.34
CA ASP A 143 19.34 14.02 14.95
C ASP A 143 17.93 14.02 14.39
N PHE A 144 17.64 14.95 13.49
CA PHE A 144 16.43 14.91 12.69
C PHE A 144 16.55 13.76 11.68
N ASN A 145 16.24 12.54 12.15
CA ASN A 145 16.19 11.37 11.31
C ASN A 145 14.75 11.09 10.92
N GLY A 146 14.52 10.90 9.64
CA GLY A 146 13.20 10.55 9.14
C GLY A 146 13.30 9.52 8.03
N ILE A 147 12.20 8.83 7.81
CA ILE A 147 12.05 7.86 6.74
C ILE A 147 10.87 8.30 5.89
N ALA A 148 11.01 8.18 4.58
CA ALA A 148 9.93 8.46 3.65
C ALA A 148 9.82 7.36 2.61
N ILE A 149 8.58 7.07 2.21
CA ILE A 149 8.26 6.24 1.05
C ILE A 149 7.70 7.16 -0.02
N VAL A 150 8.30 7.11 -1.20
CA VAL A 150 7.92 7.95 -2.33
C VAL A 150 7.28 7.09 -3.41
N VAL A 151 6.11 7.51 -3.88
CA VAL A 151 5.43 6.93 -5.02
C VAL A 151 5.02 8.08 -5.95
N GLY A 152 5.64 8.15 -7.13
CA GLY A 152 5.46 9.28 -8.04
C GLY A 152 5.91 10.59 -7.39
N ASP A 153 5.03 11.58 -7.36
CA ASP A 153 5.29 12.90 -6.81
C ASP A 153 4.89 13.05 -5.33
N ASN A 154 4.34 12.00 -4.74
CA ASN A 154 3.84 12.03 -3.37
C ASN A 154 4.70 11.17 -2.43
N ALA A 155 4.75 11.58 -1.18
CA ALA A 155 5.49 10.86 -0.15
C ALA A 155 4.68 10.75 1.14
N ILE A 156 4.83 9.59 1.80
CA ILE A 156 4.47 9.41 3.20
C ILE A 156 5.77 9.41 3.99
N SER A 157 5.86 10.22 5.02
CA SER A 157 7.08 10.33 5.80
C SER A 157 6.81 10.37 7.29
N THR A 158 7.85 10.10 8.07
CA THR A 158 7.83 10.30 9.53
C THR A 158 7.97 11.76 9.92
N PHE A 159 8.28 12.65 8.97
CA PHE A 159 8.37 14.10 9.21
C PHE A 159 7.00 14.77 9.28
N SER A 160 5.96 14.15 8.71
CA SER A 160 4.63 14.73 8.64
C SER A 160 3.57 13.64 8.75
N SER A 161 2.43 13.97 9.36
CA SER A 161 1.26 13.10 9.41
C SER A 161 0.42 13.15 8.14
N ARG A 162 0.78 14.00 7.18
CA ARG A 162 0.06 14.18 5.93
C ARG A 162 0.91 13.75 4.75
N ILE A 163 0.27 13.49 3.61
CA ILE A 163 0.97 13.35 2.35
C ILE A 163 1.65 14.69 2.03
N ILE A 164 2.90 14.58 1.60
CA ILE A 164 3.67 15.74 1.14
C ILE A 164 4.12 15.51 -0.29
N ASP A 165 4.42 16.59 -1.00
CA ASP A 165 5.11 16.52 -2.28
C ASP A 165 6.53 16.02 -2.04
N ALA A 166 7.01 15.10 -2.88
CA ALA A 166 8.35 14.54 -2.75
C ALA A 166 9.44 15.61 -2.81
N SER A 167 9.20 16.72 -3.52
CA SER A 167 10.13 17.85 -3.57
C SER A 167 10.27 18.60 -2.24
N ALA A 168 9.32 18.44 -1.33
CA ALA A 168 9.36 19.05 0.01
C ALA A 168 10.22 18.27 1.00
N LEU A 169 10.71 17.09 0.63
CA LEU A 169 11.61 16.31 1.47
C LEU A 169 12.97 16.99 1.57
N PRO A 170 13.67 16.90 2.72
CA PRO A 170 15.03 17.44 2.85
C PRO A 170 15.98 16.79 1.83
N HIS A 171 16.80 17.57 1.17
CA HIS A 171 17.72 17.08 0.13
C HIS A 171 19.15 16.86 0.64
N SER A 172 19.46 17.25 1.85
CA SER A 172 20.77 17.07 2.45
C SER A 172 20.82 15.76 3.25
N HIS A 173 21.91 15.03 3.11
CA HIS A 173 22.17 13.79 3.89
C HIS A 173 21.18 12.66 3.64
N TRP A 174 20.65 12.55 2.43
CA TRP A 174 19.80 11.43 2.03
C TRP A 174 20.58 10.16 1.72
N ARG A 175 20.03 9.05 2.14
CA ARG A 175 20.33 7.73 1.57
C ARG A 175 19.07 7.22 0.91
N GLN A 176 19.21 6.61 -0.25
CA GLN A 176 18.08 6.16 -1.07
C GLN A 176 18.25 4.71 -1.49
N ALA A 177 17.16 3.95 -1.44
CA ALA A 177 17.06 2.62 -2.01
C ALA A 177 15.76 2.53 -2.79
N THR A 178 15.81 1.81 -3.91
CA THR A 178 14.64 1.61 -4.76
C THR A 178 14.09 0.20 -4.56
N LEU A 179 12.77 0.10 -4.45
CA LEU A 179 12.05 -1.18 -4.42
C LEU A 179 11.65 -1.56 -5.84
N GLU A 180 11.94 -2.77 -6.23
CA GLU A 180 11.57 -3.34 -7.52
C GLU A 180 10.29 -4.17 -7.47
#